data_d96f73b2eec594a504e3ce4ed6204d15
#
_entry.id   d96f73b2eec594a504e3ce4ed6204d15
#
_cell.length_a   1.000
_cell.length_b   1.000
_cell.length_c   1.000
_cell.angle_alpha   90.00
_cell.angle_beta   90.00
_cell.angle_gamma   90.00
#
_symmetry.space_group_name_H-M   'P 1'
#
loop_
_entity.id
_entity.type
_entity.pdbx_description
1 polymer ?
#
loop_
_entity_poly.entity_id
_entity_poly.type
_entity_poly.pdbx_seq_one_letter_code
_entity_poly.pdbx_strand_id
1 'polypeptide(L)'
;MNLGTPEEPDWKPITVGISTTETEIEEEAEDYYYMDGRGTPESEPATQKITRTFTGHRKIGDPVQDMVFDMMMENLDKRATEIVEYYDIIPSGTPNGKKYPATVAVQNDGSGEAQMRADISFSITKTGASEKGTMTFTQNKYTWAKSEDLRKVTV
;
A
#
# COMPACT_ATOMS: atom_id res chain seq x y z
N MET A 1 -1.80 -6.51 3.49
CA MET A 1 -1.37 -6.95 2.16
C MET A 1 -2.15 -8.20 1.77
N ASN A 2 -2.60 -8.26 0.52
CA ASN A 2 -3.23 -9.47 -0.02
C ASN A 2 -2.15 -10.45 -0.50
N LEU A 3 -2.15 -11.66 0.02
CA LEU A 3 -1.24 -12.74 -0.40
C LEU A 3 -1.91 -13.73 -1.38
N GLY A 4 -3.21 -13.63 -1.53
CA GLY A 4 -4.00 -14.42 -2.48
C GLY A 4 -4.19 -13.74 -3.83
N THR A 5 -5.16 -14.26 -4.60
CA THR A 5 -5.60 -13.64 -5.83
C THR A 5 -6.68 -12.57 -5.58
N PRO A 6 -7.02 -11.72 -6.55
CA PRO A 6 -8.14 -10.77 -6.41
C PRO A 6 -9.50 -11.46 -6.16
N GLU A 7 -9.68 -12.67 -6.69
CA GLU A 7 -10.91 -13.47 -6.54
C GLU A 7 -10.95 -14.21 -5.18
N GLU A 8 -9.78 -14.64 -4.69
CA GLU A 8 -9.62 -15.32 -3.41
C GLU A 8 -8.56 -14.62 -2.55
N PRO A 9 -8.91 -13.48 -1.94
CA PRO A 9 -7.94 -12.70 -1.16
C PRO A 9 -7.60 -13.36 0.17
N ASP A 10 -6.30 -13.39 0.47
CA ASP A 10 -5.76 -13.78 1.79
C ASP A 10 -5.04 -12.57 2.41
N TRP A 11 -5.73 -11.85 3.26
CA TRP A 11 -5.23 -10.64 3.87
C TRP A 11 -4.36 -10.95 5.09
N LYS A 12 -3.13 -10.43 5.09
CA LYS A 12 -2.20 -10.51 6.22
C LYS A 12 -1.68 -9.12 6.61
N PRO A 13 -1.47 -8.85 7.90
CA PRO A 13 -0.92 -7.59 8.36
C PRO A 13 0.58 -7.48 8.06
N ILE A 14 1.04 -6.28 7.71
CA ILE A 14 2.47 -5.96 7.56
C ILE A 14 2.94 -5.39 8.90
N THR A 15 3.26 -6.24 9.86
CA THR A 15 3.65 -5.81 11.21
C THR A 15 4.83 -6.60 11.78
N VAL A 16 4.97 -7.85 11.40
CA VAL A 16 5.97 -8.74 12.00
C VAL A 16 7.39 -8.33 11.59
N GLY A 17 8.22 -8.02 12.57
CA GLY A 17 9.62 -7.62 12.35
C GLY A 17 9.81 -6.20 11.80
N ILE A 18 8.75 -5.46 11.49
CA ILE A 18 8.83 -4.07 11.02
C ILE A 18 9.06 -3.14 12.21
N SER A 19 10.08 -2.30 12.10
CA SER A 19 10.44 -1.31 13.12
C SER A 19 10.07 0.12 12.70
N THR A 20 10.10 0.41 11.40
CA THR A 20 9.87 1.76 10.87
C THR A 20 9.04 1.69 9.60
N THR A 21 8.15 2.67 9.46
CA THR A 21 7.38 2.90 8.22
C THR A 21 7.51 4.36 7.83
N GLU A 22 7.92 4.62 6.61
CA GLU A 22 8.04 5.96 6.04
C GLU A 22 7.11 6.11 4.84
N THR A 23 6.60 7.32 4.64
CA THR A 23 5.74 7.65 3.50
C THR A 23 6.39 8.75 2.69
N GLU A 24 6.54 8.52 1.40
CA GLU A 24 6.99 9.50 0.43
C GLU A 24 5.84 9.79 -0.55
N ILE A 25 5.56 11.06 -0.75
CA ILE A 25 4.55 11.54 -1.69
C ILE A 25 5.26 12.45 -2.68
N GLU A 26 5.37 12.00 -3.92
CA GLU A 26 5.89 12.77 -5.03
C GLU A 26 4.70 13.30 -5.83
N GLU A 27 4.65 14.61 -6.03
CA GLU A 27 3.62 15.28 -6.83
C GLU A 27 4.31 16.09 -7.94
N GLU A 28 3.83 15.90 -9.16
CA GLU A 28 4.24 16.71 -10.29
C GLU A 28 3.05 17.60 -10.71
N ALA A 29 3.32 18.88 -10.92
CA ALA A 29 2.34 19.84 -11.42
C ALA A 29 2.77 20.31 -12.81
N GLU A 30 1.79 20.53 -13.66
CA GLU A 30 1.99 21.18 -14.97
C GLU A 30 1.44 22.60 -14.93
N ASP A 31 2.22 23.54 -15.46
CA ASP A 31 1.83 24.93 -15.57
C ASP A 31 1.24 25.22 -16.95
N TYR A 32 0.02 25.73 -16.96
CA TYR A 32 -0.68 26.15 -18.17
C TYR A 32 -0.74 27.66 -18.23
N TYR A 33 -0.42 28.24 -19.42
CA TYR A 33 -0.46 29.67 -19.67
C TYR A 33 -1.62 29.97 -20.60
N TYR A 34 -2.67 30.56 -20.06
CA TYR A 34 -3.81 30.98 -20.85
C TYR A 34 -3.68 32.47 -21.28
N MET A 35 -4.22 32.80 -22.45
CA MET A 35 -4.13 34.17 -22.99
C MET A 35 -4.90 35.20 -22.14
N ASP A 36 -5.94 34.79 -21.45
CA ASP A 36 -6.74 35.61 -20.53
C ASP A 36 -6.07 35.79 -19.15
N GLY A 37 -5.14 34.91 -18.79
CA GLY A 37 -4.37 34.96 -17.55
C GLY A 37 -3.26 36.00 -17.50
N ARG A 38 -3.06 36.77 -18.55
CA ARG A 38 -2.03 37.85 -18.66
C ARG A 38 -0.62 37.38 -18.28
N GLY A 39 -0.28 36.13 -18.60
CA GLY A 39 1.01 35.56 -18.31
C GLY A 39 1.16 34.97 -16.89
N THR A 40 0.09 34.89 -16.10
CA THR A 40 0.06 34.16 -14.86
C THR A 40 -0.22 32.68 -15.15
N PRO A 41 0.65 31.75 -14.75
CA PRO A 41 0.39 30.33 -14.96
C PRO A 41 -0.71 29.82 -14.00
N GLU A 42 -1.53 28.91 -14.49
CA GLU A 42 -2.37 28.05 -13.66
C GLU A 42 -1.66 26.70 -13.49
N SER A 43 -1.39 26.31 -12.25
CA SER A 43 -0.70 25.08 -11.91
C SER A 43 -1.73 24.01 -11.55
N GLU A 44 -1.75 22.92 -12.30
CA GLU A 44 -2.62 21.78 -12.04
C GLU A 44 -1.77 20.54 -11.66
N PRO A 45 -2.16 19.80 -10.62
CA PRO A 45 -1.47 18.56 -10.29
C PRO A 45 -1.67 17.52 -11.40
N ALA A 46 -0.57 17.13 -12.06
CA ALA A 46 -0.58 16.18 -13.17
C ALA A 46 -0.47 14.74 -12.70
N THR A 47 0.44 14.47 -11.75
CA THR A 47 0.67 13.10 -11.24
C THR A 47 0.92 13.12 -9.74
N GLN A 48 0.54 12.03 -9.08
CA GLN A 48 0.86 11.76 -7.69
C GLN A 48 1.33 10.33 -7.53
N LYS A 49 2.51 10.16 -6.94
CA LYS A 49 3.06 8.85 -6.58
C LYS A 49 3.19 8.75 -5.06
N ILE A 50 2.61 7.71 -4.50
CA ILE A 50 2.67 7.44 -3.06
C ILE A 50 3.44 6.14 -2.86
N THR A 51 4.53 6.23 -2.11
CA THR A 51 5.39 5.09 -1.76
C THR A 51 5.47 4.97 -0.24
N ARG A 52 5.29 3.74 0.25
CA ARG A 52 5.49 3.41 1.66
C ARG A 52 6.67 2.48 1.80
N THR A 53 7.67 2.87 2.57
CA THR A 53 8.85 2.08 2.84
C THR A 53 8.76 1.47 4.24
N PHE A 54 8.98 0.18 4.32
CA PHE A 54 8.98 -0.61 5.55
C PHE A 54 10.39 -1.11 5.81
N THR A 55 10.90 -0.83 7.00
CA THR A 55 12.24 -1.25 7.43
C THR A 55 12.15 -2.03 8.72
N GLY A 56 12.98 -3.04 8.87
CA GLY A 56 12.98 -3.86 10.08
C GLY A 56 13.92 -5.04 9.99
N HIS A 57 13.55 -6.13 10.66
CA HIS A 57 14.37 -7.35 10.72
C HIS A 57 13.63 -8.52 10.07
N ARG A 58 14.40 -9.35 9.36
CA ARG A 58 13.88 -10.55 8.70
C ARG A 58 13.32 -11.54 9.72
N LYS A 59 12.10 -11.98 9.49
CA LYS A 59 11.41 -13.05 10.22
C LYS A 59 11.03 -14.15 9.24
N ILE A 60 11.86 -15.17 9.16
CA ILE A 60 11.60 -16.36 8.33
C ILE A 60 10.34 -17.05 8.86
N GLY A 61 9.43 -17.41 7.97
CA GLY A 61 8.14 -18.00 8.28
C GLY A 61 7.01 -16.99 8.48
N ASP A 62 7.29 -15.69 8.41
CA ASP A 62 6.23 -14.69 8.28
C ASP A 62 5.73 -14.65 6.84
N PRO A 63 4.43 -14.91 6.59
CA PRO A 63 3.91 -15.08 5.24
C PRO A 63 4.06 -13.82 4.37
N VAL A 64 3.97 -12.63 4.97
CA VAL A 64 4.13 -11.37 4.21
C VAL A 64 5.58 -11.19 3.78
N GLN A 65 6.52 -11.35 4.72
CA GLN A 65 7.94 -11.21 4.39
C GLN A 65 8.41 -12.29 3.41
N ASP A 66 7.97 -13.53 3.57
CA ASP A 66 8.35 -14.62 2.67
C ASP A 66 7.84 -14.34 1.25
N MET A 67 6.59 -13.86 1.08
CA MET A 67 6.06 -13.47 -0.22
C MET A 67 6.81 -12.27 -0.83
N VAL A 68 7.14 -11.26 -0.02
CA VAL A 68 7.91 -10.09 -0.49
C VAL A 68 9.28 -10.52 -1.03
N PHE A 69 9.93 -11.47 -0.36
CA PHE A 69 11.23 -12.01 -0.82
C PHE A 69 11.10 -12.84 -2.09
N ASP A 70 10.06 -13.66 -2.21
CA ASP A 70 9.79 -14.40 -3.43
C ASP A 70 9.57 -13.44 -4.62
N MET A 71 8.83 -12.33 -4.39
CA MET A 71 8.60 -11.29 -5.41
C MET A 71 9.89 -10.58 -5.86
N MET A 72 10.93 -10.53 -5.03
CA MET A 72 12.20 -9.87 -5.38
C MET A 72 12.84 -10.46 -6.64
N MET A 73 12.74 -11.77 -6.83
CA MET A 73 13.33 -12.49 -7.95
C MET A 73 12.41 -12.52 -9.18
N GLU A 74 11.20 -12.03 -9.07
CA GLU A 74 10.23 -12.02 -10.15
C GLU A 74 10.27 -10.72 -10.98
N ASN A 75 9.72 -10.77 -12.19
CA ASN A 75 9.53 -9.59 -13.03
C ASN A 75 8.54 -8.61 -12.40
N LEU A 76 8.59 -7.34 -12.81
CA LEU A 76 7.76 -6.26 -12.25
C LEU A 76 6.24 -6.52 -12.35
N ASP A 77 5.80 -7.18 -13.41
CA ASP A 77 4.40 -7.56 -13.61
C ASP A 77 3.87 -8.53 -12.56
N LYS A 78 4.75 -9.36 -11.99
CA LYS A 78 4.42 -10.31 -10.92
C LYS A 78 4.57 -9.76 -9.50
N ARG A 79 5.04 -8.52 -9.37
CA ARG A 79 5.19 -7.84 -8.07
C ARG A 79 3.94 -7.05 -7.68
N ALA A 80 2.85 -7.20 -8.42
CA ALA A 80 1.59 -6.55 -8.12
C ALA A 80 0.88 -7.22 -6.94
N THR A 81 0.29 -6.40 -6.07
CA THR A 81 -0.52 -6.84 -4.94
C THR A 81 -1.59 -5.81 -4.63
N GLU A 82 -2.47 -6.13 -3.70
CA GLU A 82 -3.44 -5.18 -3.14
C GLU A 82 -3.09 -4.88 -1.69
N ILE A 83 -3.23 -3.62 -1.33
CA ILE A 83 -2.98 -3.12 0.03
C ILE A 83 -4.26 -2.51 0.59
N VAL A 84 -4.52 -2.77 1.87
CA VAL A 84 -5.53 -2.07 2.66
C VAL A 84 -4.83 -1.29 3.77
N GLU A 85 -5.07 0.01 3.80
CA GLU A 85 -4.65 0.88 4.89
C GLU A 85 -5.85 1.25 5.76
N TYR A 86 -5.70 1.09 7.07
CA TYR A 86 -6.71 1.51 8.05
C TYR A 86 -6.39 2.92 8.52
N TYR A 87 -7.41 3.78 8.53
CA TYR A 87 -7.25 5.16 9.00
C TYR A 87 -7.87 5.40 10.37
N ASP A 88 -8.87 4.62 10.74
CA ASP A 88 -9.54 4.78 12.03
C ASP A 88 -10.06 3.46 12.56
N ILE A 89 -9.73 3.20 13.80
CA ILE A 89 -10.47 2.27 14.63
C ILE A 89 -11.64 3.06 15.18
N ILE A 90 -12.78 3.02 14.50
CA ILE A 90 -13.99 3.66 14.99
C ILE A 90 -14.38 2.99 16.33
N PRO A 91 -14.99 3.75 17.28
CA PRO A 91 -15.48 3.19 18.55
C PRO A 91 -16.44 2.00 18.40
N SER A 92 -17.05 1.83 17.22
CA SER A 92 -17.87 0.67 16.85
C SER A 92 -17.07 -0.62 16.57
N GLY A 93 -15.74 -0.57 16.58
CA GLY A 93 -14.88 -1.73 16.35
C GLY A 93 -14.74 -2.17 14.90
N THR A 94 -15.30 -1.44 13.94
CA THR A 94 -15.15 -1.72 12.51
C THR A 94 -14.18 -0.73 11.88
N PRO A 95 -12.95 -1.12 11.55
CA PRO A 95 -11.97 -0.22 10.97
C PRO A 95 -12.34 0.15 9.53
N ASN A 96 -12.42 1.46 9.27
CA ASN A 96 -12.51 1.98 7.92
C ASN A 96 -11.13 2.06 7.28
N GLY A 97 -11.06 1.78 5.99
CA GLY A 97 -9.81 1.79 5.26
C GLY A 97 -9.96 2.13 3.80
N LYS A 98 -8.83 2.17 3.13
CA LYS A 98 -8.73 2.28 1.68
C LYS A 98 -7.96 1.09 1.13
N LYS A 99 -8.55 0.41 0.17
CA LYS A 99 -7.90 -0.62 -0.63
C LYS A 99 -7.39 -0.01 -1.92
N TYR A 100 -6.18 -0.35 -2.32
CA TYR A 100 -5.60 0.08 -3.59
C TYR A 100 -4.64 -0.96 -4.15
N PRO A 101 -4.48 -1.03 -5.48
CA PRO A 101 -3.45 -1.84 -6.12
C PRO A 101 -2.07 -1.20 -5.91
N ALA A 102 -1.06 -2.04 -5.73
CA ALA A 102 0.29 -1.60 -5.47
C ALA A 102 1.33 -2.55 -6.08
N THR A 103 2.55 -2.04 -6.23
CA THR A 103 3.71 -2.83 -6.64
C THR A 103 4.73 -2.83 -5.51
N VAL A 104 5.32 -3.99 -5.28
CA VAL A 104 6.34 -4.20 -4.24
C VAL A 104 7.74 -4.12 -4.83
N ALA A 105 8.65 -3.42 -4.14
CA ALA A 105 10.08 -3.41 -4.47
C ALA A 105 10.90 -3.68 -3.21
N VAL A 106 11.85 -4.60 -3.29
CA VAL A 106 12.75 -4.95 -2.20
C VAL A 106 14.06 -4.17 -2.36
N GLN A 107 14.47 -3.46 -1.31
CA GLN A 107 15.71 -2.68 -1.27
C GLN A 107 16.82 -3.40 -0.50
N ASN A 108 16.47 -4.17 0.52
CA ASN A 108 17.40 -4.96 1.31
C ASN A 108 16.76 -6.30 1.66
N ASP A 109 17.44 -7.37 1.30
CA ASP A 109 16.97 -8.76 1.35
C ASP A 109 17.52 -9.57 2.54
N GLY A 110 18.02 -8.92 3.57
CA GLY A 110 18.53 -9.60 4.75
C GLY A 110 20.03 -9.51 4.91
N SER A 111 20.65 -8.44 4.43
CA SER A 111 22.05 -8.14 4.73
C SER A 111 22.22 -7.82 6.22
N GLY A 112 23.38 -8.16 6.77
CA GLY A 112 23.70 -7.91 8.16
C GLY A 112 25.07 -8.50 8.53
N GLU A 113 25.56 -8.13 9.70
CA GLU A 113 26.79 -8.72 10.24
C GLU A 113 26.52 -10.11 10.82
N ALA A 114 27.56 -10.94 10.85
CA ALA A 114 27.50 -12.24 11.53
C ALA A 114 27.10 -12.06 12.99
N GLN A 115 26.14 -12.84 13.47
CA GLN A 115 25.51 -12.79 14.79
C GLN A 115 24.47 -11.66 15.02
N MET A 116 24.24 -10.79 14.05
CA MET A 116 23.15 -9.83 14.07
C MET A 116 21.90 -10.36 13.38
N ARG A 117 20.76 -9.71 13.67
CA ARG A 117 19.53 -10.00 12.89
C ARG A 117 19.69 -9.42 11.49
N ALA A 118 19.28 -10.18 10.49
CA ALA A 118 19.27 -9.68 9.12
C ALA A 118 18.26 -8.53 8.96
N ASP A 119 18.71 -7.42 8.40
CA ASP A 119 17.87 -6.26 8.13
C ASP A 119 17.11 -6.44 6.83
N ILE A 120 15.88 -5.96 6.80
CA ILE A 120 15.05 -5.93 5.60
C ILE A 120 14.55 -4.51 5.34
N SER A 121 14.42 -4.19 4.06
CA SER A 121 13.73 -2.99 3.61
C SER A 121 13.00 -3.28 2.31
N PHE A 122 11.73 -2.93 2.26
CA PHE A 122 10.93 -3.01 1.04
C PHE A 122 9.97 -1.84 0.96
N SER A 123 9.61 -1.47 -0.25
CA SER A 123 8.65 -0.41 -0.50
C SER A 123 7.43 -0.91 -1.26
N ILE A 124 6.32 -0.25 -1.02
CA ILE A 124 5.04 -0.49 -1.66
C ILE A 124 4.60 0.81 -2.32
N THR A 125 4.53 0.80 -3.64
CA THR A 125 4.11 1.96 -4.43
C THR A 125 2.69 1.76 -4.96
N LYS A 126 1.82 2.72 -4.68
CA LYS A 126 0.45 2.74 -5.19
C LYS A 126 0.44 2.88 -6.71
N THR A 127 -0.31 2.03 -7.41
CA THR A 127 -0.36 2.00 -8.88
C THR A 127 -1.72 2.32 -9.48
N GLY A 128 -2.77 2.49 -8.67
CA GLY A 128 -4.11 2.75 -9.18
C GLY A 128 -5.01 3.46 -8.18
N ALA A 129 -6.28 3.61 -8.55
CA ALA A 129 -7.27 4.25 -7.70
C ALA A 129 -7.52 3.47 -6.41
N SER A 130 -7.85 4.19 -5.35
CA SER A 130 -8.21 3.60 -4.06
C SER A 130 -9.73 3.46 -3.93
N GLU A 131 -10.16 2.37 -3.30
CA GLU A 131 -11.53 2.10 -2.92
C GLU A 131 -11.71 2.25 -1.40
N LYS A 132 -12.79 2.90 -0.98
CA LYS A 132 -13.16 2.97 0.43
C LYS A 132 -13.91 1.70 0.84
N GLY A 133 -13.70 1.26 2.07
CA GLY A 133 -14.39 0.10 2.60
C GLY A 133 -14.06 -0.16 4.06
N THR A 134 -14.46 -1.32 4.52
CA THR A 134 -14.23 -1.77 5.89
C THR A 134 -13.46 -3.08 5.87
N MET A 135 -12.58 -3.26 6.83
CA MET A 135 -11.91 -4.52 7.08
C MET A 135 -12.43 -5.10 8.38
N THR A 136 -12.88 -6.32 8.35
CA THR A 136 -13.30 -7.06 9.54
C THR A 136 -12.35 -8.20 9.83
N PHE A 137 -12.15 -8.49 11.11
CA PHE A 137 -11.36 -9.63 11.55
C PHE A 137 -12.25 -10.60 12.31
N THR A 138 -12.54 -11.75 11.72
CA THR A 138 -13.41 -12.76 12.30
C THR A 138 -12.81 -14.15 12.06
N GLN A 139 -12.81 -14.99 13.09
CA GLN A 139 -12.28 -16.37 13.02
C GLN A 139 -10.83 -16.44 12.48
N ASN A 140 -9.95 -15.55 12.96
CA ASN A 140 -8.56 -15.44 12.52
C ASN A 140 -8.37 -15.10 11.01
N LYS A 141 -9.39 -14.56 10.36
CA LYS A 141 -9.35 -14.14 8.97
C LYS A 141 -9.73 -12.66 8.82
N TYR A 142 -8.96 -11.92 8.03
CA TYR A 142 -9.30 -10.58 7.59
C TYR A 142 -10.17 -10.63 6.34
N THR A 143 -11.23 -9.84 6.31
CA THR A 143 -12.16 -9.76 5.19
C THR A 143 -12.42 -8.30 4.84
N TRP A 144 -12.22 -7.96 3.58
CA TRP A 144 -12.50 -6.63 3.04
C TRP A 144 -13.91 -6.56 2.47
N ALA A 145 -14.63 -5.49 2.81
CA ALA A 145 -15.92 -5.15 2.22
C ALA A 145 -15.88 -3.71 1.71
N LYS A 146 -16.12 -3.54 0.41
CA LYS A 146 -16.23 -2.22 -0.20
C LYS A 146 -17.43 -1.48 0.33
N SER A 147 -17.27 -0.19 0.71
CA SER A 147 -18.39 0.68 1.00
C SER A 147 -19.12 1.01 -0.29
N GLU A 148 -20.44 0.75 -0.32
CA GLU A 148 -21.28 1.27 -1.39
C GLU A 148 -21.30 2.80 -1.31
N ASP A 149 -21.13 3.46 -2.43
CA ASP A 149 -21.17 4.91 -2.51
C ASP A 149 -22.63 5.36 -2.34
N LEU A 150 -23.01 5.71 -1.12
CA LEU A 150 -24.36 6.20 -0.76
C LEU A 150 -24.76 7.48 -1.53
N ARG A 151 -23.88 8.05 -2.36
CA ARG A 151 -24.17 9.20 -3.21
C ARG A 151 -24.96 8.85 -4.47
N LYS A 152 -25.17 7.56 -4.76
CA LYS A 152 -25.94 7.10 -5.93
C LYS A 152 -27.41 6.80 -5.64
N VAL A 153 -27.89 7.03 -4.42
CA VAL A 153 -29.31 6.92 -4.08
C VAL A 153 -29.89 8.31 -3.92
N THR A 154 -30.05 9.01 -5.04
CA THR A 154 -31.02 10.11 -5.14
C THR A 154 -31.45 10.20 -6.60
N VAL A 155 -32.52 9.58 -6.94
CA VAL A 155 -33.72 10.04 -7.65
C VAL A 155 -34.72 8.90 -7.69
#